data_0ba32e8d1f3cd7a0f1f1874bf0066a2a
#
_entry.id   0ba32e8d1f3cd7a0f1f1874bf0066a2a
#
_cell.length_a   1.000
_cell.length_b   1.000
_cell.length_c   1.000
_cell.angle_alpha   90.00
_cell.angle_beta   90.00
_cell.angle_gamma   90.00
#
_symmetry.space_group_name_H-M   'P 1'
#
loop_
_entity.id
_entity.type
_entity.pdbx_description
1 polymer ?
#
loop_
_entity_poly.entity_id
_entity_poly.type
_entity_poly.pdbx_seq_one_letter_code
_entity_poly.pdbx_strand_id
1 'polypeptide(L)'
;MKHASTRRTALLRPLGLATLLALAGLLAAQAQPVPQAPAQATAAISTTTTTTTTATITTTTTAAGRPATEHSANVATEWFSLALQLTQQTPGFSPPVASRAFAYLSLALYESIVPGMPQHVSLAGQLSELSSLPWAQPDETLHWPTAANASMALMTRMMFPTASAENKARIDLLERNLPIKYGQDFDPLVVTAEVSNRSETFGKLMAMAIMTWARTDGGHEAWGPLRRSQQPYVPPSGAGQWSATPPGFAPALLPWWGENRPFAMQRAADCPAPAPPAYSEEPSSPFYKEAMEVYKVSTQATQEQRQFALYWADDPGKTPTPAGHWVYIATDLLRARKASLASAAETYARLNVAMADAFIAAWQTKYTLNVLRPVTYVQLLMDSNWTPSLMGTPPFPDYPSGHSVQSSAAAAVLAQAFGADTPFTDNTHNDRGWGPRTFKSFKAAADEAALSRLYAGIHYRAAIELGKVQGQCVAQKALALRLKR
;
A
#
# COMPACT_ATOMS: atom_id res chain seq x y z
N MET A 1 -42.73 -8.41 -52.97
CA MET A 1 -43.67 -8.93 -51.97
C MET A 1 -43.24 -8.35 -50.64
N LYS A 2 -43.75 -7.27 -50.25
CA LYS A 2 -44.81 -6.72 -49.37
C LYS A 2 -45.09 -7.61 -48.15
N HIS A 3 -44.71 -7.11 -46.94
CA HIS A 3 -45.51 -6.99 -45.71
C HIS A 3 -44.60 -6.32 -44.69
N ALA A 4 -44.77 -5.08 -44.32
CA ALA A 4 -45.72 -4.39 -43.41
C ALA A 4 -45.50 -4.78 -41.93
N SER A 5 -44.82 -3.91 -41.18
CA SER A 5 -45.30 -2.89 -40.24
C SER A 5 -46.21 -3.37 -39.11
N THR A 6 -45.76 -3.24 -37.89
CA THR A 6 -46.60 -2.65 -36.82
C THR A 6 -45.74 -2.10 -35.67
N ARG A 7 -45.78 -0.78 -35.52
CA ARG A 7 -45.36 -0.04 -34.33
C ARG A 7 -46.40 -0.23 -33.22
N ARG A 8 -45.97 -0.49 -32.01
CA ARG A 8 -46.79 -0.23 -30.80
C ARG A 8 -46.07 0.79 -29.93
N THR A 9 -46.63 1.98 -29.95
CA THR A 9 -46.43 3.07 -28.99
C THR A 9 -47.12 2.71 -27.69
N ALA A 10 -46.40 2.73 -26.55
CA ALA A 10 -46.98 2.70 -25.22
C ALA A 10 -46.74 4.05 -24.55
N LEU A 11 -47.84 4.68 -24.21
CA LEU A 11 -47.95 5.96 -23.51
C LEU A 11 -47.42 5.86 -22.09
N LEU A 12 -46.55 6.78 -21.72
CA LEU A 12 -46.19 7.12 -20.34
C LEU A 12 -47.24 8.13 -19.81
N ARG A 13 -47.85 7.81 -18.69
CA ARG A 13 -48.57 8.75 -17.83
C ARG A 13 -47.72 9.11 -16.61
N PRO A 14 -47.68 10.37 -16.17
CA PRO A 14 -46.98 10.77 -14.94
C PRO A 14 -47.92 10.68 -13.73
N LEU A 15 -47.41 10.19 -12.62
CA LEU A 15 -47.96 10.34 -11.26
C LEU A 15 -46.85 11.03 -10.46
N GLY A 16 -47.02 12.21 -9.98
CA GLY A 16 -47.80 12.60 -8.82
C GLY A 16 -46.79 12.99 -7.74
N LEU A 17 -46.43 14.31 -7.71
CA LEU A 17 -45.66 14.98 -6.63
C LEU A 17 -46.54 14.95 -5.36
N ALA A 18 -46.04 14.37 -4.27
CA ALA A 18 -46.61 14.54 -2.93
C ALA A 18 -45.57 15.16 -2.01
N THR A 19 -45.82 16.39 -1.70
CA THR A 19 -45.28 17.26 -0.65
C THR A 19 -45.36 16.61 0.73
N LEU A 20 -44.30 16.64 1.51
CA LEU A 20 -44.30 16.55 2.98
C LEU A 20 -43.40 17.64 3.55
N LEU A 21 -44.08 18.70 4.00
CA LEU A 21 -43.56 19.77 4.87
C LEU A 21 -43.83 19.40 6.33
N ALA A 22 -43.02 20.02 7.21
CA ALA A 22 -43.12 20.20 8.67
C ALA A 22 -42.42 19.11 9.49
N LEU A 23 -41.52 19.43 10.42
CA LEU A 23 -41.63 20.36 11.55
C LEU A 23 -40.22 20.77 12.03
N ALA A 24 -39.95 22.06 12.01
CA ALA A 24 -38.89 22.66 12.80
C ALA A 24 -39.42 22.93 14.20
N GLY A 25 -38.89 22.24 15.22
CA GLY A 25 -39.13 22.50 16.62
C GLY A 25 -37.95 23.26 17.23
N LEU A 26 -38.15 24.53 17.54
CA LEU A 26 -37.30 25.35 18.40
C LEU A 26 -37.26 24.75 19.80
N LEU A 27 -36.09 24.46 20.34
CA LEU A 27 -35.82 24.32 21.75
C LEU A 27 -34.78 25.36 22.14
N ALA A 28 -35.25 26.43 22.78
CA ALA A 28 -34.44 27.42 23.48
C ALA A 28 -33.93 26.81 24.77
N ALA A 29 -32.59 26.66 24.88
CA ALA A 29 -31.93 26.31 26.13
C ALA A 29 -31.66 27.58 26.94
N GLN A 30 -32.25 27.66 28.11
CA GLN A 30 -32.01 28.71 29.12
C GLN A 30 -30.65 28.49 29.77
N ALA A 31 -29.86 29.53 29.88
CA ALA A 31 -28.61 29.57 30.62
C ALA A 31 -28.89 29.63 32.11
N GLN A 32 -28.25 28.77 32.89
CA GLN A 32 -28.19 28.83 34.33
C GLN A 32 -26.87 29.42 34.83
N PRO A 33 -26.83 30.17 35.93
CA PRO A 33 -25.64 30.91 36.37
C PRO A 33 -24.64 30.05 37.13
N VAL A 34 -23.35 30.37 36.92
CA VAL A 34 -22.19 29.78 37.59
C VAL A 34 -22.15 30.17 39.07
N PRO A 35 -21.88 29.25 40.02
CA PRO A 35 -21.64 29.59 41.42
C PRO A 35 -20.21 30.12 41.65
N GLN A 36 -20.08 31.22 42.37
CA GLN A 36 -18.84 31.78 42.89
C GLN A 36 -18.19 30.92 43.96
N ALA A 37 -16.84 30.86 43.93
CA ALA A 37 -15.99 30.20 44.91
C ALA A 37 -15.93 30.97 46.24
N PRO A 38 -15.89 30.31 47.40
CA PRO A 38 -15.69 30.98 48.68
C PRO A 38 -14.20 31.16 49.04
N ALA A 39 -13.97 32.20 49.83
CA ALA A 39 -12.71 32.76 50.25
C ALA A 39 -11.85 31.82 51.12
N GLN A 40 -10.55 32.11 51.07
CA GLN A 40 -9.45 31.49 51.84
C GLN A 40 -9.65 31.60 53.35
N ALA A 41 -9.45 30.47 54.01
CA ALA A 41 -9.24 30.44 55.46
C ALA A 41 -7.79 30.02 55.76
N THR A 42 -7.08 30.88 56.45
CA THR A 42 -5.77 30.66 57.03
C THR A 42 -5.84 29.62 58.15
N ALA A 43 -5.08 28.54 58.06
CA ALA A 43 -4.97 27.54 59.13
C ALA A 43 -3.51 27.36 59.57
N ALA A 44 -3.35 27.32 60.88
CA ALA A 44 -2.12 27.31 61.65
C ALA A 44 -1.25 26.06 61.41
N ILE A 45 0.06 26.27 61.52
CA ILE A 45 1.10 25.26 61.44
C ILE A 45 1.06 24.44 62.74
N SER A 46 0.76 23.13 62.62
CA SER A 46 0.95 22.15 63.71
C SER A 46 2.08 21.18 63.28
N THR A 47 3.17 21.21 64.00
CA THR A 47 4.32 20.30 63.79
C THR A 47 3.94 18.90 64.29
N THR A 48 3.76 17.97 63.36
CA THR A 48 3.59 16.55 63.66
C THR A 48 4.84 15.79 63.18
N THR A 49 5.49 15.12 64.12
CA THR A 49 6.65 14.24 63.89
C THR A 49 6.26 13.08 63.01
N THR A 50 6.79 13.03 61.80
CA THR A 50 6.50 11.97 60.82
C THR A 50 7.44 10.79 61.06
N THR A 51 6.92 9.69 61.55
CA THR A 51 7.59 8.38 61.57
C THR A 51 7.60 7.87 60.12
N THR A 52 8.79 7.78 59.52
CA THR A 52 8.96 7.26 58.17
C THR A 52 8.75 5.74 58.18
N THR A 53 7.55 5.30 57.86
CA THR A 53 7.27 3.91 57.50
C THR A 53 7.66 3.77 56.03
N THR A 54 8.71 3.07 55.76
CA THR A 54 9.11 2.68 54.38
C THR A 54 8.05 1.73 53.85
N ALA A 55 7.03 2.27 53.21
CA ALA A 55 6.08 1.48 52.44
C ALA A 55 6.84 0.99 51.18
N THR A 56 7.16 -0.29 51.16
CA THR A 56 7.57 -1.00 49.96
C THR A 56 6.37 -0.86 49.03
N ILE A 57 6.48 0.04 48.04
CA ILE A 57 5.53 0.09 46.93
C ILE A 57 5.79 -1.19 46.15
N THR A 58 5.08 -2.25 46.49
CA THR A 58 4.84 -3.36 45.59
C THR A 58 4.02 -2.76 44.48
N THR A 59 4.67 -2.40 43.38
CA THR A 59 4.01 -2.15 42.10
C THR A 59 3.28 -3.45 41.79
N THR A 60 2.04 -3.57 42.19
CA THR A 60 1.08 -4.45 41.58
C THR A 60 1.04 -3.96 40.14
N THR A 61 1.78 -4.65 39.27
CA THR A 61 1.57 -4.60 37.84
C THR A 61 0.12 -5.02 37.66
N THR A 62 -0.79 -4.03 37.67
CA THR A 62 -2.13 -4.25 37.11
C THR A 62 -1.89 -4.92 35.78
N ALA A 63 -2.62 -5.99 35.50
CA ALA A 63 -2.52 -6.77 34.27
C ALA A 63 -2.89 -5.92 33.05
N ALA A 64 -2.11 -4.89 32.78
CA ALA A 64 -2.03 -4.27 31.47
C ALA A 64 -1.61 -5.38 30.53
N GLY A 65 -2.39 -5.67 29.50
CA GLY A 65 -2.06 -6.69 28.52
C GLY A 65 -0.63 -6.49 28.05
N ARG A 66 0.10 -7.58 27.83
CA ARG A 66 1.50 -7.52 27.37
C ARG A 66 1.60 -6.55 26.20
N PRO A 67 2.64 -5.69 26.15
CA PRO A 67 2.82 -4.75 25.05
C PRO A 67 3.00 -5.50 23.71
N ALA A 68 2.63 -4.87 22.62
CA ALA A 68 2.74 -5.45 21.28
C ALA A 68 4.19 -5.84 20.90
N THR A 69 5.19 -5.27 21.58
CA THR A 69 6.60 -5.62 21.43
C THR A 69 6.96 -7.02 21.97
N GLU A 70 6.12 -7.59 22.80
CA GLU A 70 6.32 -8.91 23.42
C GLU A 70 5.52 -10.04 22.73
N HIS A 71 4.70 -9.70 21.75
CA HIS A 71 3.98 -10.67 20.93
C HIS A 71 4.76 -10.95 19.64
N SER A 72 4.61 -12.17 19.10
CA SER A 72 5.24 -12.57 17.84
C SER A 72 4.61 -11.84 16.64
N ALA A 73 5.38 -11.73 15.55
CA ALA A 73 4.90 -11.19 14.28
C ALA A 73 3.89 -12.11 13.55
N ASN A 74 3.60 -13.28 14.09
CA ASN A 74 2.83 -14.33 13.39
C ASN A 74 1.51 -13.82 12.82
N VAL A 75 0.72 -13.08 13.62
CA VAL A 75 -0.56 -12.52 13.15
C VAL A 75 -0.33 -11.66 11.91
N ALA A 76 0.63 -10.74 11.96
CA ALA A 76 0.92 -9.84 10.85
C ALA A 76 1.40 -10.61 9.60
N THR A 77 2.36 -11.51 9.76
CA THR A 77 2.96 -12.25 8.63
C THR A 77 2.00 -13.23 7.96
N GLU A 78 1.09 -13.84 8.71
CA GLU A 78 0.05 -14.71 8.15
C GLU A 78 -0.97 -13.91 7.33
N TRP A 79 -1.43 -12.76 7.84
CA TRP A 79 -2.33 -11.89 7.08
C TRP A 79 -1.70 -11.35 5.81
N PHE A 80 -0.43 -10.92 5.85
CA PHE A 80 0.25 -10.47 4.62
C PHE A 80 0.49 -11.63 3.65
N SER A 81 0.78 -12.84 4.13
CA SER A 81 0.88 -14.03 3.26
C SER A 81 -0.44 -14.33 2.54
N LEU A 82 -1.58 -14.21 3.23
CA LEU A 82 -2.88 -14.34 2.60
C LEU A 82 -3.15 -13.17 1.61
N ALA A 83 -2.83 -11.94 1.99
CA ALA A 83 -3.01 -10.76 1.12
C ALA A 83 -2.23 -10.87 -0.20
N LEU A 84 -1.01 -11.43 -0.17
CA LEU A 84 -0.23 -11.73 -1.36
C LEU A 84 -0.97 -12.70 -2.31
N GLN A 85 -1.52 -13.77 -1.77
CA GLN A 85 -2.28 -14.76 -2.55
C GLN A 85 -3.58 -14.16 -3.10
N LEU A 86 -4.29 -13.37 -2.30
CA LEU A 86 -5.49 -12.67 -2.73
C LEU A 86 -5.19 -11.68 -3.87
N THR A 87 -4.08 -10.94 -3.77
CA THR A 87 -3.63 -10.01 -4.82
C THR A 87 -3.37 -10.73 -6.14
N GLN A 88 -2.71 -11.88 -6.10
CA GLN A 88 -2.45 -12.70 -7.29
C GLN A 88 -3.74 -13.27 -7.90
N GLN A 89 -4.69 -13.70 -7.06
CA GLN A 89 -5.86 -14.47 -7.49
C GLN A 89 -7.11 -13.64 -7.73
N THR A 90 -7.12 -12.36 -7.32
CA THR A 90 -8.28 -11.49 -7.50
C THR A 90 -8.09 -10.62 -8.74
N PRO A 91 -8.97 -10.72 -9.76
CA PRO A 91 -8.88 -9.87 -10.95
C PRO A 91 -8.92 -8.38 -10.62
N GLY A 92 -8.19 -7.57 -11.41
CA GLY A 92 -8.17 -6.12 -11.26
C GLY A 92 -7.03 -5.58 -10.36
N PHE A 93 -6.29 -6.45 -9.69
CA PHE A 93 -5.13 -6.03 -8.89
C PHE A 93 -3.89 -5.81 -9.78
N SER A 94 -3.88 -4.66 -10.46
CA SER A 94 -2.68 -4.14 -11.12
C SER A 94 -1.65 -3.66 -10.08
N PRO A 95 -0.38 -3.42 -10.44
CA PRO A 95 0.64 -2.99 -9.48
C PRO A 95 0.27 -1.78 -8.62
N PRO A 96 -0.31 -0.69 -9.18
CA PRO A 96 -0.77 0.42 -8.35
C PRO A 96 -1.90 0.04 -7.39
N VAL A 97 -2.89 -0.74 -7.84
CA VAL A 97 -4.03 -1.16 -7.01
C VAL A 97 -3.55 -2.07 -5.86
N ALA A 98 -2.62 -2.98 -6.14
CA ALA A 98 -2.02 -3.85 -5.13
C ALA A 98 -1.25 -3.06 -4.08
N SER A 99 -0.40 -2.11 -4.49
CA SER A 99 0.36 -1.26 -3.56
C SER A 99 -0.54 -0.48 -2.61
N ARG A 100 -1.65 0.07 -3.13
CA ARG A 100 -2.66 0.75 -2.33
C ARG A 100 -3.31 -0.18 -1.31
N ALA A 101 -3.69 -1.39 -1.71
CA ALA A 101 -4.29 -2.35 -0.80
C ALA A 101 -3.34 -2.73 0.33
N PHE A 102 -2.08 -3.01 0.03
CA PHE A 102 -1.06 -3.31 1.05
C PHE A 102 -0.82 -2.12 2.00
N ALA A 103 -0.84 -0.88 1.50
CA ALA A 103 -0.70 0.30 2.35
C ALA A 103 -1.83 0.41 3.37
N TYR A 104 -3.07 0.28 2.95
CA TYR A 104 -4.21 0.35 3.88
C TYR A 104 -4.27 -0.84 4.85
N LEU A 105 -3.91 -2.05 4.40
CA LEU A 105 -3.76 -3.20 5.30
C LEU A 105 -2.70 -2.94 6.37
N SER A 106 -1.55 -2.40 5.97
CA SER A 106 -0.46 -2.13 6.92
C SER A 106 -0.79 -1.02 7.92
N LEU A 107 -1.52 0.00 7.50
CA LEU A 107 -1.98 1.06 8.38
C LEU A 107 -3.06 0.56 9.35
N ALA A 108 -3.99 -0.28 8.89
CA ALA A 108 -4.97 -0.90 9.76
C ALA A 108 -4.31 -1.80 10.82
N LEU A 109 -3.25 -2.54 10.44
CA LEU A 109 -2.45 -3.31 11.38
C LEU A 109 -1.73 -2.41 12.39
N TYR A 110 -0.98 -1.41 11.92
CA TYR A 110 -0.18 -0.53 12.78
C TYR A 110 -1.05 0.23 13.78
N GLU A 111 -2.09 0.88 13.30
CA GLU A 111 -2.96 1.71 14.14
C GLU A 111 -3.79 0.88 15.14
N SER A 112 -4.13 -0.38 14.80
CA SER A 112 -4.85 -1.26 15.72
C SER A 112 -4.01 -1.74 16.92
N ILE A 113 -2.69 -1.58 16.88
CA ILE A 113 -1.80 -2.03 17.95
C ILE A 113 -0.93 -0.91 18.53
N VAL A 114 -0.85 0.26 17.90
CA VAL A 114 0.03 1.35 18.36
C VAL A 114 -0.24 1.79 19.80
N PRO A 115 -1.47 1.74 20.36
CA PRO A 115 -1.66 2.03 21.78
C PRO A 115 -0.95 1.04 22.72
N GLY A 116 -0.70 -0.19 22.24
CA GLY A 116 0.10 -1.21 22.94
C GLY A 116 1.61 -1.12 22.67
N MET A 117 2.07 -0.06 22.04
CA MET A 117 3.48 0.18 21.72
C MET A 117 3.98 1.44 22.45
N PRO A 118 4.48 1.33 23.70
CA PRO A 118 4.69 2.49 24.59
C PRO A 118 5.61 3.59 24.02
N GLN A 119 6.53 3.22 23.13
CA GLN A 119 7.48 4.16 22.53
C GLN A 119 7.03 4.65 21.14
N HIS A 120 5.85 4.22 20.66
CA HIS A 120 5.38 4.57 19.32
C HIS A 120 4.26 5.60 19.38
N VAL A 121 4.00 6.20 18.23
CA VAL A 121 2.93 7.17 18.06
C VAL A 121 2.09 6.81 16.84
N SER A 122 0.83 7.22 16.85
CA SER A 122 -0.06 7.10 15.70
C SER A 122 0.46 7.92 14.51
N LEU A 123 0.16 7.46 13.32
CA LEU A 123 0.38 8.17 12.07
C LEU A 123 -0.76 9.17 11.77
N ALA A 124 -1.83 9.21 12.57
CA ALA A 124 -2.82 10.27 12.50
C ALA A 124 -2.16 11.63 12.73
N GLY A 125 -2.50 12.62 11.91
CA GLY A 125 -1.87 13.93 11.86
C GLY A 125 -0.53 13.98 11.10
N GLN A 126 -0.03 12.83 10.62
CA GLN A 126 1.21 12.74 9.83
C GLN A 126 0.96 12.31 8.38
N LEU A 127 -0.06 11.49 8.15
CA LEU A 127 -0.50 11.11 6.81
C LEU A 127 -1.49 12.13 6.24
N SER A 128 -1.47 12.28 4.92
CA SER A 128 -2.31 13.25 4.21
C SER A 128 -3.80 13.06 4.54
N GLU A 129 -4.43 14.10 5.06
CA GLU A 129 -5.86 14.15 5.42
C GLU A 129 -6.30 13.09 6.46
N LEU A 130 -5.40 12.46 7.18
CA LEU A 130 -5.70 11.59 8.31
C LEU A 130 -5.50 12.36 9.62
N SER A 131 -6.52 13.06 10.09
CA SER A 131 -6.42 13.95 11.25
C SER A 131 -6.51 13.23 12.60
N SER A 132 -7.37 12.21 12.70
CA SER A 132 -7.62 11.48 13.95
C SER A 132 -8.08 10.05 13.69
N LEU A 133 -7.83 9.19 14.66
CA LEU A 133 -8.25 7.78 14.67
C LEU A 133 -8.81 7.42 16.06
N PRO A 134 -9.61 6.35 16.18
CA PRO A 134 -10.00 5.79 17.47
C PRO A 134 -8.76 5.49 18.33
N TRP A 135 -8.88 5.68 19.63
CA TRP A 135 -7.81 5.39 20.58
C TRP A 135 -8.31 4.50 21.70
N ALA A 136 -7.47 3.59 22.17
CA ALA A 136 -7.79 2.73 23.31
C ALA A 136 -7.91 3.57 24.60
N GLN A 137 -8.90 3.25 25.45
CA GLN A 137 -9.04 3.94 26.74
C GLN A 137 -7.88 3.52 27.66
N PRO A 138 -7.34 4.45 28.47
CA PRO A 138 -6.15 4.17 29.30
C PRO A 138 -6.34 3.06 30.35
N ASP A 139 -7.59 2.83 30.78
CA ASP A 139 -7.99 1.85 31.79
C ASP A 139 -8.46 0.51 31.18
N GLU A 140 -8.55 0.42 29.86
CA GLU A 140 -8.97 -0.79 29.18
C GLU A 140 -7.79 -1.71 28.86
N THR A 141 -7.85 -2.94 29.35
CA THR A 141 -6.94 -4.00 28.93
C THR A 141 -7.36 -4.52 27.58
N LEU A 142 -6.46 -4.42 26.59
CA LEU A 142 -6.60 -4.98 25.25
C LEU A 142 -5.53 -6.03 24.98
N HIS A 143 -5.90 -7.06 24.22
CA HIS A 143 -4.99 -8.06 23.67
C HIS A 143 -4.63 -7.70 22.23
N TRP A 144 -3.41 -7.26 21.99
CA TRP A 144 -2.98 -6.66 20.71
C TRP A 144 -3.01 -7.64 19.54
N PRO A 145 -2.64 -8.93 19.68
CA PRO A 145 -2.82 -9.92 18.63
C PRO A 145 -4.28 -10.10 18.21
N THR A 146 -5.23 -10.05 19.15
CA THR A 146 -6.67 -10.12 18.83
C THR A 146 -7.14 -8.88 18.08
N ALA A 147 -6.73 -7.68 18.53
CA ALA A 147 -7.05 -6.42 17.86
C ALA A 147 -6.49 -6.40 16.44
N ALA A 148 -5.21 -6.80 16.26
CA ALA A 148 -4.58 -6.95 14.96
C ALA A 148 -5.31 -7.94 14.06
N ASN A 149 -5.67 -9.12 14.57
CA ASN A 149 -6.37 -10.15 13.81
C ASN A 149 -7.73 -9.64 13.30
N ALA A 150 -8.53 -9.04 14.17
CA ALA A 150 -9.85 -8.50 13.83
C ALA A 150 -9.76 -7.33 12.83
N SER A 151 -8.78 -6.44 13.03
CA SER A 151 -8.51 -5.32 12.12
C SER A 151 -8.13 -5.81 10.73
N MET A 152 -7.16 -6.73 10.65
CA MET A 152 -6.69 -7.29 9.39
C MET A 152 -7.77 -8.08 8.67
N ALA A 153 -8.56 -8.87 9.38
CA ALA A 153 -9.67 -9.63 8.81
C ALA A 153 -10.70 -8.71 8.14
N LEU A 154 -11.16 -7.70 8.85
CA LEU A 154 -12.13 -6.76 8.32
C LEU A 154 -11.56 -5.94 7.17
N MET A 155 -10.33 -5.42 7.32
CA MET A 155 -9.68 -4.64 6.27
C MET A 155 -9.43 -5.48 5.01
N THR A 156 -9.02 -6.75 5.15
CA THR A 156 -8.83 -7.65 4.01
C THR A 156 -10.15 -7.88 3.25
N ARG A 157 -11.26 -8.11 3.95
CA ARG A 157 -12.58 -8.24 3.29
C ARG A 157 -12.95 -6.98 2.50
N MET A 158 -12.66 -5.80 3.06
CA MET A 158 -12.97 -4.51 2.40
C MET A 158 -12.02 -4.20 1.23
N MET A 159 -10.76 -4.62 1.30
CA MET A 159 -9.79 -4.41 0.22
C MET A 159 -9.96 -5.41 -0.94
N PHE A 160 -10.51 -6.62 -0.69
CA PHE A 160 -10.70 -7.66 -1.70
C PHE A 160 -12.18 -8.06 -1.87
N PRO A 161 -13.12 -7.13 -2.10
CA PRO A 161 -14.55 -7.43 -2.15
C PRO A 161 -14.94 -8.32 -3.33
N THR A 162 -14.14 -8.28 -4.41
CA THR A 162 -14.34 -9.08 -5.64
C THR A 162 -13.61 -10.41 -5.62
N ALA A 163 -12.95 -10.76 -4.51
CA ALA A 163 -12.34 -12.09 -4.34
C ALA A 163 -13.37 -13.21 -4.50
N SER A 164 -12.93 -14.36 -5.00
CA SER A 164 -13.79 -15.55 -5.16
C SER A 164 -14.38 -15.99 -3.81
N ALA A 165 -15.45 -16.79 -3.86
CA ALA A 165 -16.06 -17.35 -2.65
C ALA A 165 -15.05 -18.17 -1.84
N GLU A 166 -14.19 -18.93 -2.52
CA GLU A 166 -13.11 -19.69 -1.90
C GLU A 166 -12.13 -18.77 -1.17
N ASN A 167 -11.67 -17.70 -1.81
CA ASN A 167 -10.76 -16.75 -1.20
C ASN A 167 -11.40 -15.98 -0.03
N LYS A 168 -12.70 -15.66 -0.10
CA LYS A 168 -13.44 -15.11 1.04
C LYS A 168 -13.51 -16.09 2.21
N ALA A 169 -13.76 -17.37 1.94
CA ALA A 169 -13.73 -18.41 2.97
C ALA A 169 -12.34 -18.56 3.62
N ARG A 170 -11.26 -18.37 2.86
CA ARG A 170 -9.88 -18.37 3.41
C ARG A 170 -9.62 -17.19 4.36
N ILE A 171 -10.21 -16.02 4.11
CA ILE A 171 -10.15 -14.87 5.03
C ILE A 171 -10.82 -15.27 6.36
N ASP A 172 -12.04 -15.85 6.28
CA ASP A 172 -12.79 -16.26 7.46
C ASP A 172 -12.09 -17.39 8.23
N LEU A 173 -11.46 -18.31 7.50
CA LEU A 173 -10.70 -19.42 8.10
C LEU A 173 -9.46 -18.92 8.83
N LEU A 174 -8.72 -17.98 8.24
CA LEU A 174 -7.53 -17.41 8.86
C LEU A 174 -7.88 -16.66 10.15
N GLU A 175 -8.92 -15.81 10.10
CA GLU A 175 -9.39 -15.08 11.29
C GLU A 175 -9.69 -16.00 12.46
N ARG A 176 -10.42 -17.11 12.21
CA ARG A 176 -10.78 -18.10 13.24
C ARG A 176 -9.62 -18.94 13.73
N ASN A 177 -8.69 -19.30 12.84
CA ASN A 177 -7.64 -20.25 13.14
C ASN A 177 -6.39 -19.63 13.78
N LEU A 178 -6.14 -18.34 13.60
CA LEU A 178 -4.96 -17.69 14.19
C LEU A 178 -4.90 -17.86 15.71
N PRO A 179 -5.98 -17.61 16.49
CA PRO A 179 -5.97 -17.84 17.92
C PRO A 179 -5.68 -19.30 18.30
N ILE A 180 -6.15 -20.26 17.49
CA ILE A 180 -5.91 -21.69 17.73
C ILE A 180 -4.46 -22.04 17.40
N LYS A 181 -3.96 -21.61 16.24
CA LYS A 181 -2.61 -21.93 15.76
C LYS A 181 -1.51 -21.37 16.65
N TYR A 182 -1.72 -20.20 17.21
CA TYR A 182 -0.78 -19.47 18.05
C TYR A 182 -1.29 -19.31 19.49
N GLY A 183 -1.84 -20.39 20.07
CA GLY A 183 -2.49 -20.40 21.39
C GLY A 183 -1.64 -19.80 22.50
N GLN A 184 -0.29 -19.91 22.45
CA GLN A 184 0.61 -19.28 23.40
C GLN A 184 0.54 -17.73 23.40
N ASP A 185 0.21 -17.13 22.25
CA ASP A 185 -0.01 -15.68 22.13
C ASP A 185 -1.43 -15.28 22.57
N PHE A 186 -2.33 -16.28 22.74
CA PHE A 186 -3.75 -16.12 23.09
C PHE A 186 -4.10 -16.87 24.37
N ASP A 187 -3.20 -16.84 25.38
CA ASP A 187 -3.37 -17.54 26.65
C ASP A 187 -4.72 -17.20 27.32
N PRO A 188 -5.63 -18.18 27.50
CA PRO A 188 -6.95 -17.94 28.07
C PRO A 188 -6.92 -17.47 29.54
N LEU A 189 -5.82 -17.65 30.26
CA LEU A 189 -5.64 -17.12 31.60
C LEU A 189 -5.45 -15.59 31.60
N VAL A 190 -4.96 -15.03 30.49
CA VAL A 190 -4.73 -13.59 30.31
C VAL A 190 -5.80 -12.97 29.41
N VAL A 191 -6.22 -13.70 28.37
CA VAL A 191 -7.18 -13.23 27.37
C VAL A 191 -8.56 -13.81 27.69
N THR A 192 -9.25 -13.20 28.64
CA THR A 192 -10.64 -13.57 28.94
C THR A 192 -11.55 -13.26 27.75
N ALA A 193 -12.74 -13.85 27.71
CA ALA A 193 -13.73 -13.56 26.65
C ALA A 193 -14.07 -12.05 26.57
N GLU A 194 -14.08 -11.36 27.70
CA GLU A 194 -14.34 -9.91 27.75
C GLU A 194 -13.20 -9.12 27.12
N VAL A 195 -11.94 -9.44 27.43
CA VAL A 195 -10.75 -8.82 26.83
C VAL A 195 -10.72 -9.11 25.34
N SER A 196 -11.03 -10.35 24.93
CA SER A 196 -11.10 -10.73 23.51
C SER A 196 -12.14 -9.89 22.75
N ASN A 197 -13.37 -9.83 23.26
CA ASN A 197 -14.46 -9.08 22.61
C ASN A 197 -14.16 -7.58 22.52
N ARG A 198 -13.56 -6.98 23.55
CA ARG A 198 -13.12 -5.58 23.52
C ARG A 198 -12.04 -5.34 22.49
N SER A 199 -11.03 -6.23 22.44
CA SER A 199 -9.92 -6.15 21.49
C SER A 199 -10.39 -6.32 20.04
N GLU A 200 -11.30 -7.25 19.78
CA GLU A 200 -11.92 -7.40 18.46
C GLU A 200 -12.69 -6.17 18.05
N THR A 201 -13.49 -5.61 18.97
CA THR A 201 -14.27 -4.39 18.71
C THR A 201 -13.35 -3.23 18.38
N PHE A 202 -12.28 -3.03 19.13
CA PHE A 202 -11.29 -1.98 18.86
C PHE A 202 -10.61 -2.18 17.50
N GLY A 203 -10.16 -3.41 17.20
CA GLY A 203 -9.55 -3.72 15.90
C GLY A 203 -10.50 -3.44 14.72
N LYS A 204 -11.76 -3.83 14.83
CA LYS A 204 -12.80 -3.57 13.82
C LYS A 204 -13.08 -2.06 13.66
N LEU A 205 -13.16 -1.31 14.76
CA LEU A 205 -13.32 0.15 14.71
C LEU A 205 -12.14 0.82 13.99
N MET A 206 -10.92 0.38 14.26
CA MET A 206 -9.74 0.89 13.59
C MET A 206 -9.78 0.61 12.08
N ALA A 207 -10.09 -0.62 11.67
CA ALA A 207 -10.23 -0.98 10.26
C ALA A 207 -11.30 -0.12 9.56
N MET A 208 -12.43 0.13 10.21
CA MET A 208 -13.50 0.98 9.68
C MET A 208 -13.05 2.45 9.52
N ALA A 209 -12.31 2.99 10.49
CA ALA A 209 -11.79 4.35 10.43
C ALA A 209 -10.80 4.51 9.27
N ILE A 210 -9.85 3.59 9.15
CA ILE A 210 -8.89 3.56 8.03
C ILE A 210 -9.61 3.39 6.69
N MET A 211 -10.63 2.53 6.60
CA MET A 211 -11.40 2.36 5.37
C MET A 211 -12.20 3.60 4.99
N THR A 212 -12.76 4.29 5.98
CA THR A 212 -13.49 5.55 5.74
C THR A 212 -12.57 6.60 5.11
N TRP A 213 -11.35 6.71 5.62
CA TRP A 213 -10.33 7.58 5.03
C TRP A 213 -9.87 7.07 3.64
N ALA A 214 -9.71 5.75 3.46
CA ALA A 214 -9.33 5.16 2.18
C ALA A 214 -10.33 5.44 1.04
N ARG A 215 -11.61 5.55 1.36
CA ARG A 215 -12.67 5.79 0.35
C ARG A 215 -12.58 7.17 -0.32
N THR A 216 -11.88 8.11 0.28
CA THR A 216 -11.76 9.50 -0.21
C THR A 216 -10.49 9.76 -1.02
N ASP A 217 -9.61 8.76 -1.21
CA ASP A 217 -8.30 8.94 -1.82
C ASP A 217 -8.30 9.02 -3.37
N GLY A 218 -9.43 8.74 -4.02
CA GLY A 218 -9.53 8.70 -5.49
C GLY A 218 -9.25 7.33 -6.11
N GLY A 219 -8.52 6.44 -5.41
CA GLY A 219 -8.20 5.08 -5.87
C GLY A 219 -9.14 4.00 -5.35
N HIS A 220 -10.16 4.38 -4.59
CA HIS A 220 -11.11 3.42 -4.04
C HIS A 220 -11.88 2.68 -5.14
N GLU A 221 -11.96 1.35 -5.03
CA GLU A 221 -12.61 0.46 -6.02
C GLU A 221 -12.06 0.61 -7.45
N ALA A 222 -10.79 0.94 -7.61
CA ALA A 222 -10.13 1.04 -8.92
C ALA A 222 -10.15 -0.28 -9.74
N TRP A 223 -10.55 -1.41 -9.12
CA TRP A 223 -10.84 -2.68 -9.77
C TRP A 223 -12.23 -2.74 -10.42
N GLY A 224 -13.12 -1.77 -10.15
CA GLY A 224 -14.51 -1.77 -10.60
C GLY A 224 -14.75 -0.90 -11.83
N PRO A 225 -15.87 -1.13 -12.55
CA PRO A 225 -16.15 -0.49 -13.85
C PRO A 225 -16.56 0.99 -13.76
N LEU A 226 -16.87 1.53 -12.58
CA LEU A 226 -17.48 2.86 -12.44
C LEU A 226 -16.52 3.90 -11.83
N ARG A 227 -15.21 3.76 -12.04
CA ARG A 227 -14.24 4.56 -11.31
C ARG A 227 -13.60 5.66 -12.13
N ARG A 228 -13.07 6.68 -11.43
CA ARG A 228 -12.24 7.73 -12.01
C ARG A 228 -11.12 7.15 -12.87
N SER A 229 -10.55 6.02 -12.45
CA SER A 229 -9.59 5.24 -13.23
C SER A 229 -10.10 4.77 -14.60
N GLN A 230 -11.41 4.83 -14.84
CA GLN A 230 -12.05 4.45 -16.11
C GLN A 230 -12.65 5.65 -16.87
N GLN A 231 -12.39 6.87 -16.43
CA GLN A 231 -12.71 8.03 -17.26
C GLN A 231 -11.97 7.92 -18.59
N PRO A 232 -12.62 8.30 -19.69
CA PRO A 232 -11.99 8.28 -21.00
C PRO A 232 -10.68 9.04 -20.99
N TYR A 233 -9.61 8.37 -21.36
CA TYR A 233 -8.29 8.97 -21.53
C TYR A 233 -7.92 8.90 -23.00
N VAL A 234 -7.64 10.03 -23.57
CA VAL A 234 -7.12 10.15 -24.94
C VAL A 234 -5.64 10.52 -24.82
N PRO A 235 -4.71 9.62 -25.21
CA PRO A 235 -3.31 9.96 -25.22
C PRO A 235 -3.04 11.19 -26.07
N PRO A 236 -2.14 12.10 -25.65
CA PRO A 236 -1.66 13.17 -26.52
C PRO A 236 -1.12 12.59 -27.82
N SER A 237 -1.36 13.25 -28.94
CA SER A 237 -0.82 12.86 -30.25
C SER A 237 0.43 13.68 -30.56
N GLY A 238 1.41 13.06 -31.20
CA GLY A 238 2.64 13.72 -31.65
C GLY A 238 3.89 12.86 -31.55
N ALA A 239 4.96 13.35 -32.11
CA ALA A 239 6.26 12.68 -32.07
C ALA A 239 6.71 12.53 -30.60
N GLY A 240 7.18 11.35 -30.24
CA GLY A 240 7.62 11.06 -28.86
C GLY A 240 6.52 10.76 -27.86
N GLN A 241 5.24 10.89 -28.23
CA GLN A 241 4.12 10.63 -27.32
C GLN A 241 3.71 9.15 -27.33
N TRP A 242 3.33 8.65 -26.17
CA TRP A 242 2.87 7.28 -26.01
C TRP A 242 1.51 7.06 -26.67
N SER A 243 1.39 5.95 -27.34
CA SER A 243 0.14 5.36 -27.79
C SER A 243 0.08 3.88 -27.39
N ALA A 244 -1.10 3.28 -27.46
CA ALA A 244 -1.24 1.84 -27.21
C ALA A 244 -0.30 1.03 -28.10
N THR A 245 0.35 0.02 -27.51
CA THR A 245 1.41 -0.75 -28.16
C THR A 245 0.95 -2.13 -28.62
N PRO A 246 1.55 -2.68 -29.69
CA PRO A 246 1.26 -4.04 -30.14
C PRO A 246 1.68 -5.09 -29.09
N PRO A 247 1.12 -6.32 -29.16
CA PRO A 247 0.13 -6.77 -30.15
C PRO A 247 -1.31 -6.46 -29.76
N GLY A 248 -1.59 -6.16 -28.49
CA GLY A 248 -2.95 -6.07 -27.95
C GLY A 248 -3.57 -4.68 -28.02
N PHE A 249 -2.79 -3.64 -28.21
CA PHE A 249 -3.24 -2.24 -28.22
C PHE A 249 -4.17 -1.91 -27.05
N ALA A 250 -3.82 -2.44 -25.86
CA ALA A 250 -4.63 -2.28 -24.65
C ALA A 250 -4.76 -0.80 -24.27
N PRO A 251 -5.94 -0.38 -23.77
CA PRO A 251 -6.16 1.00 -23.31
C PRO A 251 -5.22 1.36 -22.16
N ALA A 252 -5.01 2.67 -21.97
CA ALA A 252 -4.16 3.21 -20.91
C ALA A 252 -4.57 2.67 -19.52
N LEU A 253 -3.62 2.09 -18.81
CA LEU A 253 -3.87 1.56 -17.47
C LEU A 253 -3.84 2.69 -16.43
N LEU A 254 -4.98 2.93 -15.77
CA LEU A 254 -5.12 3.83 -14.63
C LEU A 254 -4.54 5.26 -14.87
N PRO A 255 -4.87 5.95 -15.96
CA PRO A 255 -4.24 7.21 -16.33
C PRO A 255 -4.36 8.32 -15.26
N TRP A 256 -5.33 8.22 -14.38
CA TRP A 256 -5.61 9.19 -13.32
C TRP A 256 -5.05 8.78 -11.94
N TRP A 257 -4.28 7.70 -11.88
CA TRP A 257 -3.73 7.19 -10.60
C TRP A 257 -2.83 8.19 -9.88
N GLY A 258 -2.10 8.99 -10.63
CA GLY A 258 -1.24 10.05 -10.09
C GLY A 258 -1.98 11.21 -9.41
N GLU A 259 -3.31 11.27 -9.55
CA GLU A 259 -4.16 12.26 -8.89
C GLU A 259 -4.76 11.75 -7.57
N ASN A 260 -4.48 10.48 -7.21
CA ASN A 260 -4.90 9.96 -5.92
C ASN A 260 -4.19 10.70 -4.79
N ARG A 261 -4.87 10.83 -3.64
CA ARG A 261 -4.25 11.35 -2.43
C ARG A 261 -3.10 10.44 -2.01
N PRO A 262 -1.86 10.96 -1.90
CA PRO A 262 -0.74 10.19 -1.36
C PRO A 262 -0.89 9.95 0.15
N PHE A 263 0.00 9.16 0.71
CA PHE A 263 0.06 8.85 2.13
C PHE A 263 1.02 9.78 2.88
N ALA A 264 2.32 9.66 2.65
CA ALA A 264 3.36 10.45 3.32
C ALA A 264 3.76 11.71 2.55
N MET A 265 3.51 11.76 1.24
CA MET A 265 3.62 12.98 0.45
C MET A 265 2.35 13.82 0.60
N GLN A 266 2.45 15.16 0.40
CA GLN A 266 1.25 16.02 0.33
C GLN A 266 0.58 15.91 -1.04
N ARG A 267 1.37 15.75 -2.08
CA ARG A 267 0.94 15.57 -3.48
C ARG A 267 1.99 14.78 -4.26
N ALA A 268 1.59 14.15 -5.35
CA ALA A 268 2.49 13.37 -6.21
C ALA A 268 3.71 14.18 -6.71
N ALA A 269 3.52 15.47 -6.95
CA ALA A 269 4.57 16.38 -7.44
C ALA A 269 5.66 16.72 -6.40
N ASP A 270 5.54 16.32 -5.15
CA ASP A 270 6.57 16.55 -4.13
C ASP A 270 7.83 15.72 -4.37
N CYS A 271 7.73 14.67 -5.18
CA CYS A 271 8.84 13.84 -5.61
C CYS A 271 8.87 13.73 -7.15
N PRO A 272 9.27 14.82 -7.85
CA PRO A 272 9.34 14.79 -9.30
C PRO A 272 10.48 13.86 -9.76
N ALA A 273 10.27 13.14 -10.86
CA ALA A 273 11.38 12.52 -11.55
C ALA A 273 12.18 13.60 -12.32
N PRO A 274 13.52 13.50 -12.39
CA PRO A 274 14.30 14.37 -13.25
C PRO A 274 13.85 14.25 -14.72
N ALA A 275 14.06 15.27 -15.54
CA ALA A 275 13.63 15.25 -16.94
C ALA A 275 14.36 14.15 -17.74
N PRO A 276 13.67 13.34 -18.56
CA PRO A 276 14.31 12.39 -19.47
C PRO A 276 14.95 13.14 -20.65
N PRO A 277 15.82 12.48 -21.46
CA PRO A 277 16.27 13.01 -22.72
C PRO A 277 15.10 13.45 -23.61
N ALA A 278 15.22 14.60 -24.25
CA ALA A 278 14.22 15.08 -25.19
C ALA A 278 14.10 14.10 -26.39
N TYR A 279 12.87 13.86 -26.84
CA TYR A 279 12.62 13.04 -28.04
C TYR A 279 13.40 13.60 -29.23
N SER A 280 14.02 12.69 -29.96
CA SER A 280 14.74 13.01 -31.20
C SER A 280 14.91 11.75 -32.03
N GLU A 281 14.85 11.88 -33.35
CA GLU A 281 15.08 10.82 -34.34
C GLU A 281 16.53 10.81 -34.83
N GLU A 282 17.29 11.84 -34.48
CA GLU A 282 18.70 11.97 -34.90
C GLU A 282 19.58 10.89 -34.26
N PRO A 283 20.37 10.12 -35.05
CA PRO A 283 21.22 9.03 -34.54
C PRO A 283 22.26 9.47 -33.52
N SER A 284 22.67 10.74 -33.54
CA SER A 284 23.63 11.28 -32.57
C SER A 284 23.01 11.67 -31.22
N SER A 285 21.68 11.77 -31.14
CA SER A 285 20.95 12.24 -29.97
C SER A 285 21.03 11.24 -28.80
N PRO A 286 20.94 11.72 -27.57
CA PRO A 286 20.81 10.86 -26.39
C PRO A 286 19.61 9.90 -26.49
N PHE A 287 18.45 10.38 -26.95
CA PHE A 287 17.24 9.55 -27.04
C PHE A 287 17.41 8.36 -28.01
N TYR A 288 17.96 8.61 -29.20
CA TYR A 288 18.26 7.56 -30.20
C TYR A 288 19.23 6.52 -29.62
N LYS A 289 20.28 6.98 -28.92
CA LYS A 289 21.28 6.09 -28.30
C LYS A 289 20.67 5.18 -27.25
N GLU A 290 19.76 5.70 -26.41
CA GLU A 290 19.03 4.88 -25.45
C GLU A 290 18.11 3.86 -26.12
N ALA A 291 17.39 4.24 -27.16
CA ALA A 291 16.57 3.32 -27.96
C ALA A 291 17.41 2.22 -28.62
N MET A 292 18.56 2.58 -29.20
CA MET A 292 19.54 1.63 -29.75
C MET A 292 20.10 0.70 -28.67
N GLU A 293 20.33 1.20 -27.44
CA GLU A 293 20.74 0.37 -26.30
C GLU A 293 19.69 -0.67 -25.98
N VAL A 294 18.41 -0.26 -25.82
CA VAL A 294 17.30 -1.20 -25.56
C VAL A 294 17.22 -2.26 -26.65
N TYR A 295 17.27 -1.87 -27.91
CA TYR A 295 17.22 -2.79 -29.05
C TYR A 295 18.36 -3.82 -29.00
N LYS A 296 19.61 -3.37 -28.82
CA LYS A 296 20.77 -4.25 -28.77
C LYS A 296 20.77 -5.17 -27.55
N VAL A 297 20.56 -4.59 -26.36
CA VAL A 297 20.64 -5.34 -25.13
C VAL A 297 19.56 -6.40 -25.05
N SER A 298 18.31 -6.08 -25.41
CA SER A 298 17.21 -7.06 -25.38
C SER A 298 17.35 -8.17 -26.42
N THR A 299 17.85 -7.82 -27.61
CA THR A 299 18.09 -8.81 -28.70
C THR A 299 19.23 -9.75 -28.35
N GLN A 300 20.30 -9.23 -27.72
CA GLN A 300 21.54 -9.97 -27.41
C GLN A 300 21.58 -10.43 -25.93
N ALA A 301 20.48 -10.36 -25.21
CA ALA A 301 20.44 -10.71 -23.80
C ALA A 301 20.95 -12.14 -23.57
N THR A 302 21.87 -12.29 -22.60
CA THR A 302 22.34 -13.60 -22.15
C THR A 302 21.23 -14.39 -21.47
N GLN A 303 21.41 -15.69 -21.29
CA GLN A 303 20.45 -16.51 -20.56
C GLN A 303 20.21 -15.97 -19.15
N GLU A 304 21.25 -15.53 -18.44
CA GLU A 304 21.15 -14.94 -17.11
C GLU A 304 20.33 -13.64 -17.12
N GLN A 305 20.60 -12.73 -18.06
CA GLN A 305 19.83 -11.49 -18.22
C GLN A 305 18.36 -11.74 -18.53
N ARG A 306 18.06 -12.76 -19.35
CA ARG A 306 16.68 -13.20 -19.61
C ARG A 306 16.01 -13.73 -18.33
N GLN A 307 16.73 -14.50 -17.53
CA GLN A 307 16.24 -14.97 -16.24
C GLN A 307 15.94 -13.80 -15.29
N PHE A 308 16.81 -12.78 -15.21
CA PHE A 308 16.54 -11.56 -14.42
C PHE A 308 15.27 -10.85 -14.89
N ALA A 309 15.11 -10.69 -16.19
CA ALA A 309 13.96 -10.04 -16.79
C ALA A 309 12.63 -10.76 -16.41
N LEU A 310 12.63 -12.09 -16.44
CA LEU A 310 11.47 -12.91 -16.11
C LEU A 310 11.24 -13.01 -14.61
N TYR A 311 12.29 -13.08 -13.80
CA TYR A 311 12.19 -13.13 -12.33
C TYR A 311 11.47 -11.90 -11.78
N TRP A 312 11.85 -10.71 -12.25
CA TRP A 312 11.25 -9.43 -11.86
C TRP A 312 10.07 -8.99 -12.74
N ALA A 313 9.50 -9.91 -13.56
CA ALA A 313 8.34 -9.56 -14.38
C ALA A 313 7.13 -9.18 -13.53
N ASP A 314 6.84 -9.99 -12.53
CA ASP A 314 5.78 -9.80 -11.55
C ASP A 314 4.42 -9.43 -12.16
N ASP A 315 4.07 -10.14 -13.23
CA ASP A 315 2.83 -9.91 -13.97
C ASP A 315 1.59 -10.14 -13.08
N PRO A 316 0.60 -9.23 -13.10
CA PRO A 316 -0.68 -9.43 -12.41
C PRO A 316 -1.35 -10.76 -12.80
N GLY A 317 -1.92 -11.44 -11.82
CA GLY A 317 -2.54 -12.76 -12.00
C GLY A 317 -1.56 -13.93 -12.00
N LYS A 318 -0.27 -13.69 -12.27
CA LYS A 318 0.79 -14.70 -12.17
C LYS A 318 1.59 -14.58 -10.88
N THR A 319 1.67 -13.39 -10.33
CA THR A 319 2.35 -13.06 -9.07
C THR A 319 1.51 -12.05 -8.28
N PRO A 320 1.87 -11.78 -7.00
CA PRO A 320 1.24 -10.72 -6.23
C PRO A 320 1.69 -9.30 -6.65
N THR A 321 2.16 -9.11 -7.87
CA THR A 321 2.67 -7.86 -8.47
C THR A 321 4.05 -7.42 -7.92
N PRO A 322 4.73 -6.44 -8.52
CA PRO A 322 6.01 -5.94 -7.99
C PRO A 322 5.96 -5.46 -6.54
N ALA A 323 4.84 -4.86 -6.11
CA ALA A 323 4.67 -4.46 -4.71
C ALA A 323 4.61 -5.67 -3.77
N GLY A 324 3.87 -6.71 -4.15
CA GLY A 324 3.79 -7.95 -3.40
C GLY A 324 5.13 -8.68 -3.28
N HIS A 325 5.98 -8.59 -4.29
CA HIS A 325 7.34 -9.15 -4.23
C HIS A 325 8.13 -8.58 -3.04
N TRP A 326 8.15 -7.27 -2.86
CA TRP A 326 8.82 -6.63 -1.72
C TRP A 326 8.13 -6.90 -0.38
N VAL A 327 6.81 -7.05 -0.37
CA VAL A 327 6.07 -7.50 0.83
C VAL A 327 6.47 -8.94 1.20
N TYR A 328 6.67 -9.81 0.21
CA TYR A 328 7.13 -11.19 0.45
C TYR A 328 8.53 -11.19 1.09
N ILE A 329 9.49 -10.46 0.50
CA ILE A 329 10.84 -10.32 1.05
C ILE A 329 10.80 -9.84 2.50
N ALA A 330 10.01 -8.80 2.80
CA ALA A 330 9.83 -8.29 4.17
C ALA A 330 9.25 -9.36 5.11
N THR A 331 8.24 -10.12 4.64
CA THR A 331 7.60 -11.18 5.42
C THR A 331 8.59 -12.29 5.78
N ASP A 332 9.40 -12.75 4.82
CA ASP A 332 10.41 -13.78 5.06
C ASP A 332 11.48 -13.31 6.07
N LEU A 333 11.92 -12.07 5.95
CA LEU A 333 12.89 -11.49 6.88
C LEU A 333 12.32 -11.34 8.30
N LEU A 334 11.08 -10.88 8.43
CA LEU A 334 10.40 -10.76 9.73
C LEU A 334 10.26 -12.12 10.40
N ARG A 335 9.92 -13.17 9.66
CA ARG A 335 9.85 -14.55 10.15
C ARG A 335 11.24 -15.07 10.56
N ALA A 336 12.22 -14.93 9.67
CA ALA A 336 13.58 -15.40 9.92
C ALA A 336 14.21 -14.75 11.17
N ARG A 337 13.92 -13.47 11.42
CA ARG A 337 14.38 -12.72 12.59
C ARG A 337 13.51 -12.90 13.83
N LYS A 338 12.44 -13.70 13.78
CA LYS A 338 11.47 -13.86 14.86
C LYS A 338 11.01 -12.50 15.40
N ALA A 339 10.66 -11.61 14.50
CA ALA A 339 10.28 -10.24 14.81
C ALA A 339 9.07 -10.18 15.75
N SER A 340 8.94 -9.11 16.53
CA SER A 340 7.74 -8.84 17.30
C SER A 340 6.62 -8.30 16.41
N LEU A 341 5.38 -8.36 16.92
CA LEU A 341 4.21 -7.78 16.26
C LEU A 341 4.40 -6.28 16.00
N ALA A 342 4.96 -5.56 16.98
CA ALA A 342 5.27 -4.14 16.84
C ALA A 342 6.28 -3.86 15.71
N SER A 343 7.39 -4.63 15.68
CA SER A 343 8.41 -4.48 14.63
C SER A 343 7.87 -4.81 13.25
N ALA A 344 7.02 -5.84 13.13
CA ALA A 344 6.38 -6.18 11.87
C ALA A 344 5.42 -5.07 11.40
N ALA A 345 4.59 -4.55 12.28
CA ALA A 345 3.65 -3.49 11.96
C ALA A 345 4.37 -2.19 11.51
N GLU A 346 5.45 -1.80 12.20
CA GLU A 346 6.29 -0.66 11.80
C GLU A 346 6.90 -0.88 10.40
N THR A 347 7.46 -2.07 10.16
CA THR A 347 8.09 -2.41 8.88
C THR A 347 7.09 -2.37 7.74
N TYR A 348 5.94 -3.04 7.89
CA TYR A 348 4.90 -3.06 6.85
C TYR A 348 4.31 -1.67 6.61
N ALA A 349 4.06 -0.88 7.66
CA ALA A 349 3.49 0.46 7.50
C ALA A 349 4.40 1.35 6.64
N ARG A 350 5.70 1.46 6.97
CA ARG A 350 6.64 2.26 6.19
C ARG A 350 6.85 1.74 4.77
N LEU A 351 7.03 0.42 4.62
CA LEU A 351 7.26 -0.21 3.32
C LEU A 351 6.10 0.05 2.37
N ASN A 352 4.90 -0.25 2.82
CA ASN A 352 3.73 -0.19 1.95
C ASN A 352 3.26 1.24 1.67
N VAL A 353 3.41 2.17 2.63
CA VAL A 353 3.22 3.60 2.40
C VAL A 353 4.20 4.11 1.34
N ALA A 354 5.49 3.77 1.44
CA ALA A 354 6.48 4.17 0.45
C ALA A 354 6.17 3.61 -0.95
N MET A 355 5.76 2.35 -1.05
CA MET A 355 5.44 1.74 -2.34
C MET A 355 4.17 2.31 -2.97
N ALA A 356 3.13 2.59 -2.17
CA ALA A 356 1.91 3.21 -2.68
C ALA A 356 2.17 4.63 -3.19
N ASP A 357 2.89 5.43 -2.44
CA ASP A 357 3.30 6.78 -2.85
C ASP A 357 4.21 6.73 -4.09
N ALA A 358 5.09 5.73 -4.20
CA ALA A 358 5.94 5.53 -5.38
C ALA A 358 5.12 5.31 -6.66
N PHE A 359 4.05 4.52 -6.60
CA PHE A 359 3.16 4.35 -7.74
C PHE A 359 2.34 5.61 -8.06
N ILE A 360 1.91 6.36 -7.05
CA ILE A 360 1.22 7.64 -7.27
C ILE A 360 2.15 8.64 -7.97
N ALA A 361 3.38 8.82 -7.46
CA ALA A 361 4.37 9.72 -8.07
C ALA A 361 4.79 9.27 -9.48
N ALA A 362 5.03 7.97 -9.68
CA ALA A 362 5.39 7.42 -10.98
C ALA A 362 4.28 7.60 -12.01
N TRP A 363 3.03 7.34 -11.65
CA TRP A 363 1.88 7.48 -12.55
C TRP A 363 1.60 8.93 -12.90
N GLN A 364 1.71 9.85 -11.94
CA GLN A 364 1.63 11.28 -12.22
C GLN A 364 2.67 11.69 -13.28
N THR A 365 3.93 11.30 -13.10
CA THR A 365 4.99 11.61 -14.07
C THR A 365 4.74 10.96 -15.43
N LYS A 366 4.32 9.66 -15.45
CA LYS A 366 4.04 8.91 -16.69
C LYS A 366 3.04 9.63 -17.58
N TYR A 367 1.92 10.03 -17.02
CA TYR A 367 0.81 10.61 -17.79
C TYR A 367 0.96 12.13 -17.99
N THR A 368 1.87 12.78 -17.27
CA THR A 368 2.26 14.17 -17.55
C THR A 368 3.24 14.24 -18.73
N LEU A 369 4.26 13.39 -18.75
CA LEU A 369 5.30 13.43 -19.82
C LEU A 369 4.93 12.56 -21.02
N ASN A 370 4.14 11.53 -20.83
CA ASN A 370 3.58 10.67 -21.85
C ASN A 370 4.59 10.13 -22.87
N VAL A 371 5.79 9.71 -22.40
CA VAL A 371 6.90 9.25 -23.25
C VAL A 371 6.55 7.92 -23.91
N LEU A 372 6.79 7.82 -25.25
CA LEU A 372 6.55 6.60 -26.02
C LEU A 372 7.43 5.43 -25.55
N ARG A 373 6.96 4.21 -25.79
CA ARG A 373 7.67 2.97 -25.44
C ARG A 373 8.77 2.62 -26.46
N PRO A 374 9.83 1.90 -26.04
CA PRO A 374 10.89 1.43 -26.97
C PRO A 374 10.34 0.71 -28.19
N VAL A 375 9.30 -0.14 -28.04
CA VAL A 375 8.73 -0.88 -29.16
C VAL A 375 8.24 0.06 -30.26
N THR A 376 7.56 1.15 -29.90
CA THR A 376 7.06 2.13 -30.88
C THR A 376 8.22 2.82 -31.60
N TYR A 377 9.24 3.25 -30.89
CA TYR A 377 10.39 3.94 -31.45
C TYR A 377 11.23 3.03 -32.35
N VAL A 378 11.55 1.83 -31.86
CA VAL A 378 12.39 0.86 -32.61
C VAL A 378 11.70 0.41 -33.89
N GLN A 379 10.38 0.11 -33.82
CA GLN A 379 9.64 -0.27 -35.03
C GLN A 379 9.56 0.86 -36.07
N LEU A 380 9.50 2.10 -35.61
CA LEU A 380 9.42 3.26 -36.49
C LEU A 380 10.75 3.55 -37.21
N LEU A 381 11.89 3.45 -36.49
CA LEU A 381 13.16 4.03 -36.94
C LEU A 381 14.31 3.03 -37.11
N MET A 382 14.19 1.79 -36.62
CA MET A 382 15.31 0.84 -36.58
C MET A 382 14.98 -0.51 -37.20
N ASP A 383 13.95 -1.20 -36.70
CA ASP A 383 13.55 -2.54 -37.10
C ASP A 383 12.03 -2.70 -36.94
N SER A 384 11.32 -2.62 -38.06
CA SER A 384 9.85 -2.67 -38.09
C SER A 384 9.24 -3.98 -37.56
N ASN A 385 10.05 -5.05 -37.48
CA ASN A 385 9.61 -6.36 -37.00
C ASN A 385 10.00 -6.61 -35.55
N TRP A 386 10.77 -5.74 -34.93
CA TRP A 386 11.23 -5.96 -33.55
C TRP A 386 10.08 -5.86 -32.53
N THR A 387 10.07 -6.81 -31.59
CA THR A 387 9.20 -6.80 -30.42
C THR A 387 9.97 -7.29 -29.20
N PRO A 388 9.65 -6.81 -28.01
CA PRO A 388 10.19 -7.37 -26.78
C PRO A 388 9.87 -8.86 -26.68
N SER A 389 10.89 -9.71 -26.63
CA SER A 389 10.73 -11.18 -26.76
C SER A 389 10.33 -11.90 -25.46
N LEU A 390 10.54 -11.26 -24.31
CA LEU A 390 10.38 -11.89 -23.00
C LEU A 390 9.03 -11.61 -22.36
N MET A 391 8.43 -10.48 -22.66
CA MET A 391 7.13 -10.06 -22.11
C MET A 391 6.49 -8.99 -22.98
N GLY A 392 5.18 -8.84 -22.86
CA GLY A 392 4.46 -7.76 -23.52
C GLY A 392 4.81 -6.39 -22.94
N THR A 393 4.72 -5.35 -23.77
CA THR A 393 4.85 -3.97 -23.31
C THR A 393 3.63 -3.58 -22.50
N PRO A 394 3.78 -3.11 -21.24
CA PRO A 394 2.66 -2.71 -20.42
C PRO A 394 1.93 -1.48 -21.00
N PRO A 395 0.58 -1.39 -20.82
CA PRO A 395 -0.25 -0.36 -21.46
C PRO A 395 -0.22 0.98 -20.72
N PHE A 396 0.93 1.61 -20.61
CA PHE A 396 1.14 2.95 -20.04
C PHE A 396 2.46 3.54 -20.51
N PRO A 397 2.64 4.89 -20.43
CA PRO A 397 3.84 5.58 -20.89
C PRO A 397 5.14 5.01 -20.28
N ASP A 398 6.24 5.17 -21.00
CA ASP A 398 7.53 4.61 -20.60
C ASP A 398 8.06 5.19 -19.30
N TYR A 399 8.17 6.51 -19.23
CA TYR A 399 8.92 7.23 -18.22
C TYR A 399 8.09 7.68 -17.02
N PRO A 400 8.59 7.47 -15.78
CA PRO A 400 9.72 6.64 -15.38
C PRO A 400 9.35 5.15 -15.27
N SER A 401 10.32 4.25 -15.11
CA SER A 401 10.06 2.83 -14.85
C SER A 401 9.40 2.63 -13.48
N GLY A 402 8.19 2.06 -13.46
CA GLY A 402 7.47 1.78 -12.22
C GLY A 402 8.23 0.81 -11.30
N HIS A 403 8.90 -0.20 -11.86
CA HIS A 403 9.77 -1.10 -11.10
C HIS A 403 10.93 -0.36 -10.44
N SER A 404 11.55 0.59 -11.14
CA SER A 404 12.66 1.37 -10.59
C SER A 404 12.21 2.26 -9.43
N VAL A 405 11.10 2.98 -9.59
CA VAL A 405 10.58 3.90 -8.56
C VAL A 405 10.22 3.13 -7.30
N GLN A 406 9.36 2.11 -7.43
CA GLN A 406 8.86 1.40 -6.25
C GLN A 406 9.94 0.52 -5.59
N SER A 407 10.82 -0.16 -6.38
CA SER A 407 11.86 -1.00 -5.79
C SER A 407 12.92 -0.17 -5.07
N SER A 408 13.28 1.00 -5.61
CA SER A 408 14.17 1.93 -4.94
C SER A 408 13.59 2.44 -3.62
N ALA A 409 12.28 2.75 -3.59
CA ALA A 409 11.59 3.16 -2.37
C ALA A 409 11.53 2.02 -1.34
N ALA A 410 11.17 0.81 -1.77
CA ALA A 410 11.10 -0.37 -0.91
C ALA A 410 12.46 -0.72 -0.31
N ALA A 411 13.51 -0.75 -1.15
CA ALA A 411 14.87 -1.06 -0.70
C ALA A 411 15.39 -0.07 0.35
N ALA A 412 15.13 1.22 0.21
CA ALA A 412 15.53 2.23 1.18
C ALA A 412 14.84 2.03 2.54
N VAL A 413 13.54 1.70 2.53
CA VAL A 413 12.79 1.41 3.77
C VAL A 413 13.29 0.13 4.43
N LEU A 414 13.51 -0.95 3.67
CA LEU A 414 14.02 -2.21 4.23
C LEU A 414 15.46 -2.05 4.73
N ALA A 415 16.30 -1.26 4.05
CA ALA A 415 17.64 -0.92 4.52
C ALA A 415 17.60 -0.19 5.87
N GLN A 416 16.66 0.72 6.08
CA GLN A 416 16.45 1.39 7.38
C GLN A 416 15.98 0.40 8.46
N ALA A 417 15.09 -0.54 8.11
CA ALA A 417 14.52 -1.48 9.07
C ALA A 417 15.49 -2.60 9.48
N PHE A 418 16.29 -3.09 8.53
CA PHE A 418 17.09 -4.29 8.70
C PHE A 418 18.61 -4.07 8.64
N GLY A 419 19.03 -2.91 8.20
CA GLY A 419 20.45 -2.57 7.95
C GLY A 419 20.77 -2.52 6.45
N ALA A 420 21.56 -1.50 6.04
CA ALA A 420 21.87 -1.23 4.63
C ALA A 420 22.57 -2.41 3.92
N ASP A 421 23.51 -3.05 4.64
CA ASP A 421 24.34 -4.14 4.12
C ASP A 421 23.83 -5.52 4.55
N THR A 422 22.51 -5.66 4.77
CA THR A 422 21.90 -6.95 5.13
C THR A 422 21.84 -7.85 3.89
N PRO A 423 22.58 -8.97 3.87
CA PRO A 423 22.40 -9.99 2.85
C PRO A 423 21.11 -10.76 3.12
N PHE A 424 20.42 -11.16 2.06
CA PHE A 424 19.21 -11.97 2.18
C PHE A 424 19.04 -12.89 0.98
N THR A 425 18.23 -13.92 1.16
CA THR A 425 17.79 -14.79 0.08
C THR A 425 16.33 -14.51 -0.19
N ASP A 426 16.03 -14.21 -1.43
CA ASP A 426 14.68 -14.01 -1.94
C ASP A 426 14.12 -15.35 -2.42
N ASN A 427 13.01 -15.76 -1.81
CA ASN A 427 12.31 -17.01 -2.09
C ASN A 427 10.97 -16.79 -2.79
N THR A 428 10.68 -15.57 -3.25
CA THR A 428 9.34 -15.15 -3.74
C THR A 428 8.79 -16.08 -4.83
N HIS A 429 9.65 -16.63 -5.66
CA HIS A 429 9.25 -17.47 -6.79
C HIS A 429 9.65 -18.94 -6.69
N ASN A 430 9.95 -19.44 -5.48
CA ASN A 430 10.28 -20.85 -5.29
C ASN A 430 9.14 -21.79 -5.69
N ASP A 431 7.90 -21.41 -5.43
CA ASP A 431 6.68 -22.13 -5.83
C ASP A 431 6.48 -22.19 -7.35
N ARG A 432 7.14 -21.30 -8.10
CA ARG A 432 7.13 -21.23 -9.57
C ARG A 432 8.32 -21.97 -10.21
N GLY A 433 9.15 -22.62 -9.40
CA GLY A 433 10.32 -23.38 -9.88
C GLY A 433 11.52 -22.52 -10.30
N TRP A 434 11.53 -21.21 -9.96
CA TRP A 434 12.66 -20.33 -10.29
C TRP A 434 13.85 -20.47 -9.35
N GLY A 435 13.61 -21.03 -8.17
CA GLY A 435 14.61 -21.17 -7.12
C GLY A 435 14.94 -19.86 -6.40
N PRO A 436 15.71 -19.97 -5.30
CA PRO A 436 16.07 -18.80 -4.48
C PRO A 436 17.12 -17.93 -5.18
N ARG A 437 17.06 -16.60 -4.92
CA ARG A 437 18.07 -15.65 -5.36
C ARG A 437 18.69 -14.93 -4.15
N THR A 438 20.01 -14.85 -4.08
CA THR A 438 20.72 -14.22 -2.96
C THR A 438 21.24 -12.86 -3.37
N PHE A 439 20.98 -11.85 -2.54
CA PHE A 439 21.43 -10.48 -2.73
C PHE A 439 22.30 -10.03 -1.56
N LYS A 440 23.31 -9.22 -1.84
CA LYS A 440 24.19 -8.65 -0.82
C LYS A 440 23.56 -7.51 -0.03
N SER A 441 22.50 -6.89 -0.58
CA SER A 441 21.75 -5.79 0.03
C SER A 441 20.43 -5.58 -0.68
N PHE A 442 19.49 -4.87 -0.04
CA PHE A 442 18.22 -4.46 -0.65
C PHE A 442 18.44 -3.56 -1.88
N LYS A 443 19.45 -2.70 -1.83
CA LYS A 443 19.85 -1.88 -2.98
C LYS A 443 20.24 -2.73 -4.18
N ALA A 444 21.01 -3.79 -3.97
CA ALA A 444 21.43 -4.69 -5.06
C ALA A 444 20.22 -5.38 -5.72
N ALA A 445 19.23 -5.81 -4.91
CA ALA A 445 17.99 -6.37 -5.44
C ALA A 445 17.17 -5.33 -6.23
N ALA A 446 17.07 -4.10 -5.72
CA ALA A 446 16.36 -3.02 -6.43
C ALA A 446 17.06 -2.62 -7.73
N ASP A 447 18.38 -2.60 -7.76
CA ASP A 447 19.16 -2.31 -8.98
C ASP A 447 18.93 -3.42 -10.02
N GLU A 448 18.88 -4.68 -9.62
CA GLU A 448 18.57 -5.80 -10.53
C GLU A 448 17.13 -5.72 -11.04
N ALA A 449 16.16 -5.45 -10.14
CA ALA A 449 14.76 -5.27 -10.53
C ALA A 449 14.58 -4.13 -11.53
N ALA A 450 15.28 -3.03 -11.35
CA ALA A 450 15.27 -1.88 -12.24
C ALA A 450 15.88 -2.25 -13.60
N LEU A 451 17.09 -2.83 -13.61
CA LEU A 451 17.83 -3.17 -14.83
C LEU A 451 17.16 -4.30 -15.62
N SER A 452 16.42 -5.18 -14.96
CA SER A 452 15.65 -6.25 -15.60
C SER A 452 14.72 -5.74 -16.71
N ARG A 453 14.26 -4.50 -16.60
CA ARG A 453 13.35 -3.87 -17.57
C ARG A 453 14.05 -3.47 -18.88
N LEU A 454 15.37 -3.18 -18.82
CA LEU A 454 16.20 -2.98 -19.99
C LEU A 454 16.37 -4.30 -20.77
N TYR A 455 16.71 -5.38 -20.05
CA TYR A 455 16.84 -6.72 -20.63
C TYR A 455 15.53 -7.22 -21.23
N ALA A 456 14.40 -6.85 -20.63
CA ALA A 456 13.08 -7.14 -21.17
C ALA A 456 12.74 -6.33 -22.44
N GLY A 457 13.48 -5.27 -22.76
CA GLY A 457 13.22 -4.43 -23.93
C GLY A 457 12.05 -3.46 -23.78
N ILE A 458 11.62 -3.15 -22.57
CA ILE A 458 10.37 -2.40 -22.35
C ILE A 458 10.56 -1.02 -21.69
N HIS A 459 11.80 -0.66 -21.33
CA HIS A 459 12.13 0.67 -20.78
C HIS A 459 13.48 1.17 -21.27
N TYR A 460 13.57 2.49 -21.53
CA TYR A 460 14.83 3.18 -21.78
C TYR A 460 15.67 3.29 -20.50
N ARG A 461 16.99 3.49 -20.65
CA ARG A 461 17.91 3.64 -19.53
C ARG A 461 17.54 4.81 -18.63
N ALA A 462 17.21 5.96 -19.19
CA ALA A 462 16.77 7.11 -18.41
C ALA A 462 15.54 6.80 -17.56
N ALA A 463 14.56 6.06 -18.09
CA ALA A 463 13.39 5.66 -17.32
C ALA A 463 13.77 4.79 -16.11
N ILE A 464 14.80 3.97 -16.24
CA ILE A 464 15.31 3.11 -15.18
C ILE A 464 16.10 3.92 -14.15
N GLU A 465 17.11 4.65 -14.56
CA GLU A 465 18.04 5.32 -13.64
C GLU A 465 17.38 6.51 -12.93
N LEU A 466 16.65 7.35 -13.67
CA LEU A 466 15.97 8.50 -13.11
C LEU A 466 14.72 8.09 -12.28
N GLY A 467 14.12 6.94 -12.62
CA GLY A 467 13.10 6.33 -11.80
C GLY A 467 13.60 5.95 -10.40
N LYS A 468 14.83 5.46 -10.28
CA LYS A 468 15.45 5.19 -8.98
C LYS A 468 15.59 6.47 -8.15
N VAL A 469 15.93 7.60 -8.78
CA VAL A 469 16.04 8.90 -8.12
C VAL A 469 14.68 9.33 -7.55
N GLN A 470 13.61 9.22 -8.32
CA GLN A 470 12.25 9.49 -7.84
C GLN A 470 11.88 8.58 -6.67
N GLY A 471 12.19 7.29 -6.74
CA GLY A 471 11.93 6.33 -5.67
C GLY A 471 12.66 6.67 -4.37
N GLN A 472 13.90 7.15 -4.45
CA GLN A 472 14.64 7.64 -3.27
C GLN A 472 13.98 8.85 -2.63
N CYS A 473 13.48 9.81 -3.41
CA CYS A 473 12.72 10.95 -2.89
C CYS A 473 11.48 10.48 -2.11
N VAL A 474 10.70 9.56 -2.69
CA VAL A 474 9.50 9.00 -2.05
C VAL A 474 9.86 8.26 -0.76
N ALA A 475 10.93 7.48 -0.78
CA ALA A 475 11.42 6.80 0.43
C ALA A 475 11.70 7.78 1.57
N GLN A 476 12.34 8.93 1.29
CA GLN A 476 12.63 9.94 2.30
C GLN A 476 11.36 10.48 2.95
N LYS A 477 10.26 10.64 2.21
CA LYS A 477 8.97 11.07 2.76
C LYS A 477 8.42 10.03 3.74
N ALA A 478 8.42 8.74 3.36
CA ALA A 478 7.95 7.67 4.23
C ALA A 478 8.87 7.46 5.46
N LEU A 479 10.19 7.61 5.31
CA LEU A 479 11.15 7.52 6.40
C LEU A 479 11.08 8.70 7.37
N ALA A 480 10.61 9.87 6.91
CA ALA A 480 10.39 11.04 7.75
C ALA A 480 9.16 10.90 8.67
N LEU A 481 8.26 9.93 8.43
CA LEU A 481 7.16 9.63 9.35
C LEU A 481 7.71 9.26 10.72
N ARG A 482 7.25 9.96 11.73
CA ARG A 482 7.65 9.70 13.11
C ARG A 482 6.79 8.58 13.70
N LEU A 483 7.33 7.37 13.78
CA LEU A 483 6.66 6.22 14.41
C LEU A 483 7.05 6.08 15.88
N LYS A 484 8.17 6.67 16.31
CA LYS A 484 8.66 6.64 17.71
C LYS A 484 8.67 8.05 18.29
N ARG A 485 8.49 8.11 19.62
CA ARG A 485 8.53 9.35 20.40
C ARG A 485 9.92 9.97 20.41
#